data_c7f13cc8355bc2dff52ab8eafd5f9138
#
_entry.id   c7f13cc8355bc2dff52ab8eafd5f9138
#
_cell.length_a   1.000
_cell.length_b   1.000
_cell.length_c   1.000
_cell.angle_alpha   90.00
_cell.angle_beta   90.00
_cell.angle_gamma   90.00
#
_symmetry.space_group_name_H-M   'P 1'
#
loop_
_entity.id
_entity.type
_entity.pdbx_description
1 polymer ?
#
loop_
_entity_poly.entity_id
_entity_poly.type
_entity_poly.pdbx_seq_one_letter_code
_entity_poly.pdbx_strand_id
1 'polypeptide(L)'
;MPVARLIAAELSPFSERWEKVMGQPMSWRLSFLWRARKTPRVRERLAFRVLRVSSTLVVTAASIGMLGWGAVMEARSAFLQSTLLSRWAGTMTFELAPGPSPNARFPEDGPYDQRLGYAQLPNFVGALNERGYAIERQAVSSPTLAWFLGHGFYGPYPQKDQAGLTLYDRAGAVLHQASYPAAIYHGFDEIPPLVVNTLLFIEDRHLLDESDVHRDPAVEWQRFVLAVGQRLAATIDPRLRGGGASTLATQIEKFRHSPRGRTDAIGEKSRQMVSAALLAYLDGPDTLEARKRIVVTYLNATTLASRSGFGEIIGIGDALAAWFGTDLAEANRILKSLPDTPATLARQGQIYREVLSLLLAERRPAYYLRPDRGPLEALTDRYLDWLAEARVIDASVRDAAHAVRLPVLQEAPKAPNVCCAAKKATDALRTELLDALDVASFYNLDRLDLTGFSTIDLPTETRVSEILSRLNEPDFVEAHHLVGYHLLHTIRNLK
;
A
#
# COMPACT_ATOMS: atom_id res chain seq x y z
N MET A 1 -28.70 -39.72 -24.48
CA MET A 1 -28.20 -39.62 -25.86
C MET A 1 -28.38 -38.24 -26.49
N PRO A 2 -28.12 -37.09 -25.82
CA PRO A 2 -28.09 -35.80 -26.51
C PRO A 2 -26.66 -35.23 -26.73
N VAL A 3 -25.63 -35.78 -26.07
CA VAL A 3 -24.25 -35.19 -26.12
C VAL A 3 -23.50 -35.56 -27.41
N ALA A 4 -23.81 -36.71 -28.01
CA ALA A 4 -23.15 -37.16 -29.25
C ALA A 4 -23.58 -36.38 -30.51
N ARG A 5 -24.73 -35.70 -30.48
CA ARG A 5 -25.19 -34.85 -31.61
C ARG A 5 -24.61 -33.42 -31.59
N LEU A 6 -24.21 -32.94 -30.44
CA LEU A 6 -23.59 -31.59 -30.34
C LEU A 6 -22.13 -31.58 -30.85
N ILE A 7 -21.42 -32.70 -30.62
CA ILE A 7 -20.00 -32.82 -31.06
C ILE A 7 -19.89 -33.01 -32.57
N ALA A 8 -20.90 -33.63 -33.19
CA ALA A 8 -20.92 -33.82 -34.65
C ALA A 8 -21.22 -32.52 -35.44
N ALA A 9 -21.89 -31.56 -34.84
CA ALA A 9 -22.22 -30.27 -35.46
C ALA A 9 -21.07 -29.25 -35.46
N GLU A 10 -20.18 -29.34 -34.50
CA GLU A 10 -19.04 -28.37 -34.40
C GLU A 10 -17.81 -28.78 -35.23
N LEU A 11 -17.72 -30.02 -35.69
CA LEU A 11 -16.60 -30.50 -36.52
C LEU A 11 -16.85 -30.40 -38.03
N SER A 12 -18.04 -30.00 -38.46
CA SER A 12 -18.40 -29.87 -39.85
C SER A 12 -17.56 -28.84 -40.63
N PRO A 13 -17.17 -27.67 -40.07
CA PRO A 13 -16.33 -26.71 -40.81
C PRO A 13 -14.87 -27.14 -40.95
N PHE A 14 -14.44 -28.12 -40.13
CA PHE A 14 -13.05 -28.60 -40.14
C PHE A 14 -12.78 -29.65 -41.20
N SER A 15 -13.78 -30.46 -41.51
CA SER A 15 -13.67 -31.50 -42.55
C SER A 15 -13.63 -30.91 -43.96
N GLU A 16 -14.43 -29.89 -44.26
CA GLU A 16 -14.43 -29.22 -45.59
C GLU A 16 -13.15 -28.44 -45.88
N ARG A 17 -12.46 -27.96 -44.84
CA ARG A 17 -11.20 -27.25 -45.02
C ARG A 17 -10.01 -28.18 -45.26
N TRP A 18 -10.06 -29.41 -44.77
CA TRP A 18 -9.03 -30.42 -45.01
C TRP A 18 -9.12 -31.04 -46.42
N GLU A 19 -10.30 -31.19 -46.97
CA GLU A 19 -10.48 -31.67 -48.34
C GLU A 19 -9.92 -30.72 -49.39
N LYS A 20 -9.99 -29.42 -49.15
CA LYS A 20 -9.42 -28.36 -50.01
C LYS A 20 -7.89 -28.28 -49.98
N VAL A 21 -7.23 -28.73 -48.95
CA VAL A 21 -5.77 -28.65 -48.78
C VAL A 21 -5.04 -29.87 -49.30
N MET A 22 -5.66 -31.07 -49.25
CA MET A 22 -5.00 -32.34 -49.55
C MET A 22 -5.48 -33.06 -50.82
N GLY A 23 -6.47 -32.54 -51.54
CA GLY A 23 -6.86 -32.95 -52.86
C GLY A 23 -7.33 -34.42 -53.08
N GLN A 24 -7.61 -35.13 -51.97
CA GLN A 24 -8.07 -36.54 -52.02
C GLN A 24 -9.10 -36.82 -50.91
N PRO A 25 -10.22 -37.47 -51.20
CA PRO A 25 -11.21 -37.82 -50.18
C PRO A 25 -10.67 -38.85 -49.16
N MET A 26 -10.93 -38.61 -47.88
CA MET A 26 -10.47 -39.39 -46.75
C MET A 26 -10.91 -40.87 -46.74
N SER A 27 -11.81 -41.25 -47.60
CA SER A 27 -12.32 -42.62 -47.79
C SER A 27 -11.26 -43.62 -48.26
N TRP A 28 -10.19 -43.15 -48.92
CA TRP A 28 -9.14 -44.04 -49.47
C TRP A 28 -8.15 -44.56 -48.40
N ARG A 29 -8.03 -43.92 -47.28
CA ARG A 29 -7.10 -44.39 -46.22
C ARG A 29 -7.68 -45.45 -45.32
N LEU A 30 -8.99 -45.55 -45.17
CA LEU A 30 -9.63 -46.59 -44.35
C LEU A 30 -9.72 -47.94 -45.12
N SER A 31 -9.81 -47.91 -46.48
CA SER A 31 -9.82 -49.14 -47.27
C SER A 31 -8.45 -49.82 -47.35
N PHE A 32 -7.35 -49.11 -47.17
CA PHE A 32 -6.00 -49.67 -47.16
C PHE A 32 -5.69 -50.45 -45.87
N LEU A 33 -6.31 -50.08 -44.77
CA LEU A 33 -6.16 -50.81 -43.52
C LEU A 33 -6.95 -52.13 -43.46
N TRP A 34 -7.95 -52.32 -44.33
CA TRP A 34 -8.80 -53.49 -44.31
C TRP A 34 -8.30 -54.66 -45.20
N ARG A 35 -7.32 -54.40 -46.11
CA ARG A 35 -6.79 -55.41 -47.02
C ARG A 35 -5.53 -56.14 -46.57
N ALA A 36 -4.98 -55.79 -45.41
CA ALA A 36 -3.85 -56.51 -44.85
C ALA A 36 -4.33 -57.75 -44.06
N ARG A 37 -4.67 -58.85 -44.74
CA ARG A 37 -4.67 -60.23 -44.15
C ARG A 37 -3.24 -60.50 -43.74
N LYS A 38 -2.89 -60.17 -42.51
CA LYS A 38 -1.53 -60.27 -42.00
C LYS A 38 -1.41 -61.33 -40.95
N THR A 39 -0.33 -62.08 -41.08
CA THR A 39 0.15 -63.12 -40.17
C THR A 39 -0.06 -62.73 -38.70
N PRO A 40 -0.35 -63.68 -37.81
CA PRO A 40 -0.68 -63.44 -36.41
C PRO A 40 0.33 -62.51 -35.69
N ARG A 41 1.60 -62.64 -36.02
CA ARG A 41 2.68 -61.82 -35.42
C ARG A 41 2.58 -60.30 -35.72
N VAL A 42 2.03 -59.90 -36.87
CA VAL A 42 1.84 -58.49 -37.22
C VAL A 42 0.65 -57.87 -36.50
N ARG A 43 -0.40 -58.68 -36.28
CA ARG A 43 -1.61 -58.27 -35.56
C ARG A 43 -1.33 -58.05 -34.05
N GLU A 44 -0.49 -58.89 -33.47
CA GLU A 44 -0.04 -58.74 -32.08
C GLU A 44 0.85 -57.48 -31.90
N ARG A 45 1.77 -57.24 -32.82
CA ARG A 45 2.61 -56.01 -32.77
C ARG A 45 1.81 -54.70 -32.98
N LEU A 46 0.77 -54.73 -33.80
CA LEU A 46 -0.12 -53.59 -33.99
C LEU A 46 -1.02 -53.39 -32.75
N ALA A 47 -1.58 -54.45 -32.22
CA ALA A 47 -2.36 -54.42 -30.99
C ALA A 47 -1.52 -53.89 -29.81
N PHE A 48 -0.26 -54.33 -29.69
CA PHE A 48 0.67 -53.85 -28.66
C PHE A 48 1.04 -52.37 -28.82
N ARG A 49 1.21 -51.90 -30.06
CA ARG A 49 1.43 -50.48 -30.35
C ARG A 49 0.20 -49.64 -30.05
N VAL A 50 -0.98 -50.06 -30.46
CA VAL A 50 -2.23 -49.35 -30.15
C VAL A 50 -2.49 -49.31 -28.65
N LEU A 51 -2.28 -50.45 -27.94
CA LEU A 51 -2.42 -50.50 -26.48
C LEU A 51 -1.42 -49.57 -25.78
N ARG A 52 -0.17 -49.50 -26.26
CA ARG A 52 0.87 -48.63 -25.71
C ARG A 52 0.60 -47.17 -25.96
N VAL A 53 0.09 -46.81 -27.15
CA VAL A 53 -0.29 -45.41 -27.46
C VAL A 53 -1.53 -45.00 -26.68
N SER A 54 -2.54 -45.86 -26.57
CA SER A 54 -3.74 -45.56 -25.78
C SER A 54 -3.44 -45.48 -24.28
N SER A 55 -2.57 -46.36 -23.73
CA SER A 55 -2.17 -46.23 -22.32
C SER A 55 -1.34 -44.96 -22.05
N THR A 56 -0.43 -44.58 -22.95
CA THR A 56 0.31 -43.30 -22.82
C THR A 56 -0.64 -42.11 -22.87
N LEU A 57 -1.60 -42.07 -23.77
CA LEU A 57 -2.62 -41.01 -23.85
C LEU A 57 -3.47 -40.93 -22.58
N VAL A 58 -3.92 -42.06 -22.05
CA VAL A 58 -4.69 -42.09 -20.80
C VAL A 58 -3.87 -41.63 -19.61
N VAL A 59 -2.61 -42.08 -19.48
CA VAL A 59 -1.70 -41.63 -18.42
C VAL A 59 -1.42 -40.15 -18.54
N THR A 60 -1.15 -39.64 -19.75
CA THR A 60 -0.92 -38.21 -19.97
C THR A 60 -2.16 -37.37 -19.64
N ALA A 61 -3.35 -37.82 -20.08
CA ALA A 61 -4.60 -37.15 -19.76
C ALA A 61 -4.91 -37.15 -18.25
N ALA A 62 -4.67 -38.29 -17.58
CA ALA A 62 -4.82 -38.41 -16.13
C ALA A 62 -3.81 -37.52 -15.37
N SER A 63 -2.55 -37.46 -15.85
CA SER A 63 -1.53 -36.58 -15.27
C SER A 63 -1.89 -35.11 -15.44
N ILE A 64 -2.35 -34.69 -16.62
CA ILE A 64 -2.83 -33.31 -16.85
C ILE A 64 -4.05 -33.01 -15.97
N GLY A 65 -4.98 -33.94 -15.84
CA GLY A 65 -6.15 -33.81 -14.97
C GLY A 65 -5.77 -33.69 -13.50
N MET A 66 -4.81 -34.49 -13.03
CA MET A 66 -4.29 -34.42 -11.66
C MET A 66 -3.53 -33.13 -11.39
N LEU A 67 -2.68 -32.67 -12.32
CA LEU A 67 -1.99 -31.40 -12.22
C LEU A 67 -2.98 -30.20 -12.23
N GLY A 68 -3.99 -30.25 -13.09
CA GLY A 68 -5.05 -29.26 -13.13
C GLY A 68 -5.86 -29.21 -11.84
N TRP A 69 -6.23 -30.41 -11.30
CA TRP A 69 -6.91 -30.47 -10.01
C TRP A 69 -6.02 -30.00 -8.86
N GLY A 70 -4.73 -30.37 -8.84
CA GLY A 70 -3.76 -29.88 -7.86
C GLY A 70 -3.59 -28.37 -7.92
N ALA A 71 -3.53 -27.80 -9.12
CA ALA A 71 -3.46 -26.34 -9.30
C ALA A 71 -4.71 -25.61 -8.80
N VAL A 72 -5.91 -26.19 -9.02
CA VAL A 72 -7.17 -25.65 -8.49
C VAL A 72 -7.22 -25.72 -6.95
N MET A 73 -6.77 -26.85 -6.40
CA MET A 73 -6.70 -27.02 -4.94
C MET A 73 -5.70 -26.03 -4.33
N GLU A 74 -4.52 -25.87 -4.94
CA GLU A 74 -3.52 -24.91 -4.50
C GLU A 74 -4.02 -23.45 -4.61
N ALA A 75 -4.69 -23.10 -5.71
CA ALA A 75 -5.29 -21.79 -5.90
C ALA A 75 -6.39 -21.47 -4.86
N ARG A 76 -6.95 -22.50 -4.21
CA ARG A 76 -7.94 -22.33 -3.14
C ARG A 76 -7.35 -22.36 -1.74
N SER A 77 -6.34 -23.19 -1.50
CA SER A 77 -5.77 -23.40 -0.17
C SER A 77 -4.48 -22.64 0.09
N ALA A 78 -3.79 -22.21 -0.98
CA ALA A 78 -2.46 -21.56 -0.95
C ALA A 78 -1.42 -22.30 -0.07
N PHE A 79 -1.60 -23.62 0.17
CA PHE A 79 -0.81 -24.39 1.15
C PHE A 79 0.66 -24.55 0.75
N LEU A 80 0.94 -24.90 -0.51
CA LEU A 80 2.31 -25.03 -1.01
C LEU A 80 2.95 -23.65 -1.14
N GLN A 81 2.20 -22.69 -1.68
CA GLN A 81 2.62 -21.32 -1.84
C GLN A 81 3.00 -20.70 -0.49
N SER A 82 2.15 -20.79 0.52
CA SER A 82 2.38 -20.27 1.86
C SER A 82 3.63 -20.88 2.50
N THR A 83 3.81 -22.19 2.38
CA THR A 83 4.98 -22.90 2.91
C THR A 83 6.26 -22.50 2.21
N LEU A 84 6.24 -22.35 0.89
CA LEU A 84 7.43 -21.99 0.11
C LEU A 84 7.79 -20.51 0.32
N LEU A 85 6.82 -19.59 0.24
CA LEU A 85 7.04 -18.17 0.40
C LEU A 85 7.45 -17.81 1.81
N SER A 86 6.86 -18.42 2.86
CA SER A 86 7.28 -18.16 4.23
C SER A 86 8.70 -18.64 4.52
N ARG A 87 9.10 -19.80 3.98
CA ARG A 87 10.51 -20.25 4.08
C ARG A 87 11.45 -19.31 3.37
N TRP A 88 11.09 -18.86 2.18
CA TRP A 88 11.92 -17.93 1.41
C TRP A 88 12.00 -16.56 2.09
N ALA A 89 10.88 -16.00 2.53
CA ALA A 89 10.85 -14.75 3.30
C ALA A 89 11.69 -14.83 4.59
N GLY A 90 11.64 -15.95 5.30
CA GLY A 90 12.45 -16.20 6.50
C GLY A 90 13.96 -16.22 6.27
N THR A 91 14.43 -16.36 5.01
CA THR A 91 15.86 -16.21 4.65
C THR A 91 16.28 -14.77 4.35
N MET A 92 15.31 -13.86 4.23
CA MET A 92 15.52 -12.44 3.89
C MET A 92 15.65 -11.62 5.17
N THR A 93 16.80 -11.73 5.83
CA THR A 93 17.08 -11.06 7.09
C THR A 93 18.15 -9.99 6.94
N PHE A 94 18.25 -9.12 7.91
CA PHE A 94 19.35 -8.16 8.07
C PHE A 94 19.75 -8.05 9.54
N GLU A 95 20.99 -7.63 9.77
CA GLU A 95 21.50 -7.33 11.11
C GLU A 95 22.21 -5.97 11.12
N LEU A 96 22.22 -5.30 12.26
CA LEU A 96 22.95 -4.04 12.41
C LEU A 96 24.38 -4.35 12.79
N ALA A 97 25.33 -4.06 11.89
CA ALA A 97 26.76 -4.23 12.09
C ALA A 97 27.49 -2.89 12.24
N PRO A 98 28.64 -2.85 12.94
CA PRO A 98 29.48 -1.65 13.01
C PRO A 98 30.04 -1.23 11.67
N GLY A 99 30.07 0.09 11.43
CA GLY A 99 30.61 0.69 10.21
C GLY A 99 29.68 0.59 9.00
N PRO A 100 30.17 0.98 7.82
CA PRO A 100 29.40 0.95 6.58
C PRO A 100 29.18 -0.47 6.07
N SER A 101 27.98 -0.76 5.58
CA SER A 101 27.62 -2.05 5.00
C SER A 101 28.15 -2.18 3.57
N PRO A 102 28.83 -3.29 3.22
CA PRO A 102 29.34 -3.52 1.87
C PRO A 102 28.23 -3.84 0.86
N ASN A 103 27.04 -4.22 1.32
CA ASN A 103 25.93 -4.64 0.48
C ASN A 103 24.65 -3.83 0.72
N ALA A 104 24.77 -2.63 1.29
CA ALA A 104 23.64 -1.74 1.45
C ALA A 104 22.98 -1.43 0.08
N ARG A 105 21.67 -1.56 0.02
CA ARG A 105 20.85 -1.21 -1.14
C ARG A 105 19.83 -0.19 -0.69
N PHE A 106 19.68 0.84 -1.50
CA PHE A 106 18.75 1.93 -1.24
C PHE A 106 17.70 1.95 -2.35
N PRO A 107 16.44 2.29 -2.04
CA PRO A 107 15.43 2.48 -3.06
C PRO A 107 15.83 3.67 -3.97
N GLU A 108 15.56 3.54 -5.27
CA GLU A 108 15.86 4.60 -6.24
C GLU A 108 14.66 5.54 -6.42
N ASP A 109 13.47 5.00 -6.35
CA ASP A 109 12.20 5.67 -6.61
C ASP A 109 11.15 5.31 -5.56
N GLY A 110 10.00 5.95 -5.68
CA GLY A 110 8.83 5.71 -4.88
C GLY A 110 8.44 6.93 -4.02
N PRO A 111 7.16 7.32 -4.00
CA PRO A 111 6.72 8.48 -3.24
C PRO A 111 7.02 8.37 -1.73
N TYR A 112 6.89 7.18 -1.17
CA TYR A 112 7.21 6.90 0.22
C TYR A 112 8.72 7.02 0.48
N ASP A 113 9.53 6.37 -0.37
CA ASP A 113 10.98 6.33 -0.21
C ASP A 113 11.62 7.71 -0.39
N GLN A 114 11.08 8.52 -1.32
CA GLN A 114 11.50 9.91 -1.52
C GLN A 114 11.12 10.80 -0.34
N ARG A 115 9.87 10.68 0.16
CA ARG A 115 9.37 11.51 1.25
C ARG A 115 10.10 11.26 2.56
N LEU A 116 10.39 10.01 2.89
CA LEU A 116 11.10 9.64 4.11
C LEU A 116 12.62 9.79 3.99
N GLY A 117 13.12 10.11 2.80
CA GLY A 117 14.54 10.32 2.54
C GLY A 117 15.33 9.04 2.22
N TYR A 118 14.69 7.87 2.16
CA TYR A 118 15.39 6.61 1.89
C TYR A 118 16.06 6.57 0.52
N ALA A 119 15.41 7.13 -0.50
CA ALA A 119 15.99 7.25 -1.84
C ALA A 119 17.16 8.27 -1.88
N GLN A 120 17.27 9.15 -0.90
CA GLN A 120 18.32 10.16 -0.82
C GLN A 120 19.45 9.78 0.16
N LEU A 121 19.35 8.66 0.85
CA LEU A 121 20.35 8.22 1.84
C LEU A 121 21.80 8.25 1.32
N PRO A 122 22.11 7.82 0.08
CA PRO A 122 23.47 7.95 -0.45
C PRO A 122 23.98 9.39 -0.48
N ASN A 123 23.14 10.34 -0.85
CA ASN A 123 23.47 11.77 -0.90
C ASN A 123 23.65 12.34 0.53
N PHE A 124 22.75 12.00 1.45
CA PHE A 124 22.86 12.43 2.85
C PHE A 124 24.13 11.89 3.51
N VAL A 125 24.44 10.62 3.30
CA VAL A 125 25.69 10.02 3.80
C VAL A 125 26.92 10.71 3.21
N GLY A 126 26.92 11.02 1.91
CA GLY A 126 27.99 11.79 1.27
C GLY A 126 28.20 13.16 1.91
N ALA A 127 27.12 13.95 2.01
CA ALA A 127 27.15 15.29 2.60
C ALA A 127 27.58 15.30 4.09
N LEU A 128 27.15 14.31 4.86
CA LEU A 128 27.55 14.16 6.26
C LEU A 128 29.03 13.72 6.39
N ASN A 129 29.50 12.82 5.53
CA ASN A 129 30.91 12.42 5.53
C ASN A 129 31.87 13.60 5.22
N GLU A 130 31.48 14.50 4.30
CA GLU A 130 32.26 15.72 4.01
C GLU A 130 32.35 16.66 5.23
N ARG A 131 31.39 16.59 6.15
CA ARG A 131 31.36 17.34 7.42
C ARG A 131 31.99 16.59 8.59
N GLY A 132 32.62 15.45 8.33
CA GLY A 132 33.34 14.66 9.35
C GLY A 132 32.48 13.69 10.14
N TYR A 133 31.22 13.46 9.74
CA TYR A 133 30.41 12.37 10.30
C TYR A 133 30.84 11.02 9.72
N ALA A 134 30.65 9.97 10.47
CA ALA A 134 30.96 8.61 10.04
C ALA A 134 29.77 7.69 10.33
N ILE A 135 29.62 6.64 9.51
CA ILE A 135 28.62 5.59 9.76
C ILE A 135 29.08 4.75 10.95
N GLU A 136 28.38 4.84 12.05
CA GLU A 136 28.65 4.04 13.26
C GLU A 136 28.14 2.61 13.09
N ARG A 137 26.91 2.45 12.60
CA ARG A 137 26.26 1.15 12.36
C ARG A 137 25.38 1.22 11.13
N GLN A 138 25.36 0.15 10.35
CA GLN A 138 24.47 0.02 9.21
C GLN A 138 23.94 -1.40 9.07
N ALA A 139 22.77 -1.55 8.45
CA ALA A 139 22.18 -2.84 8.17
C ALA A 139 22.99 -3.61 7.13
N VAL A 140 23.35 -4.85 7.44
CA VAL A 140 23.96 -5.82 6.55
C VAL A 140 22.91 -6.85 6.18
N SER A 141 22.55 -6.89 4.92
CA SER A 141 21.54 -7.80 4.40
C SER A 141 22.08 -9.21 4.23
N SER A 142 21.25 -10.23 4.50
CA SER A 142 21.55 -11.60 4.11
C SER A 142 21.76 -11.71 2.59
N PRO A 143 22.50 -12.72 2.12
CA PRO A 143 22.72 -12.90 0.66
C PRO A 143 21.41 -12.97 -0.14
N THR A 144 20.38 -13.61 0.42
CA THR A 144 19.06 -13.71 -0.21
C THR A 144 18.37 -12.35 -0.31
N LEU A 145 18.39 -11.55 0.76
CA LEU A 145 17.81 -10.20 0.75
C LEU A 145 18.58 -9.28 -0.20
N ALA A 146 19.92 -9.31 -0.16
CA ALA A 146 20.77 -8.52 -1.06
C ALA A 146 20.52 -8.86 -2.54
N TRP A 147 20.36 -10.15 -2.85
CA TRP A 147 19.98 -10.60 -4.19
C TRP A 147 18.60 -10.05 -4.60
N PHE A 148 17.61 -10.17 -3.73
CA PHE A 148 16.23 -9.74 -3.97
C PHE A 148 16.16 -8.22 -4.25
N LEU A 149 16.75 -7.41 -3.37
CA LEU A 149 16.84 -5.96 -3.56
C LEU A 149 17.64 -5.58 -4.82
N GLY A 150 18.72 -6.31 -5.11
CA GLY A 150 19.55 -6.10 -6.30
C GLY A 150 18.83 -6.36 -7.63
N HIS A 151 17.71 -7.10 -7.61
CA HIS A 151 16.85 -7.31 -8.78
C HIS A 151 15.67 -6.32 -8.83
N GLY A 152 15.68 -5.29 -7.98
CA GLY A 152 14.70 -4.22 -7.96
C GLY A 152 13.36 -4.60 -7.32
N PHE A 153 13.30 -5.69 -6.55
CA PHE A 153 12.15 -5.99 -5.70
C PHE A 153 12.17 -5.13 -4.44
N TYR A 154 11.02 -4.94 -3.83
CA TYR A 154 10.88 -4.18 -2.59
C TYR A 154 11.12 -5.06 -1.38
N GLY A 155 11.80 -4.54 -0.37
CA GLY A 155 12.21 -5.33 0.79
C GLY A 155 11.04 -5.86 1.60
N PRO A 156 10.94 -7.19 1.81
CA PRO A 156 9.88 -7.81 2.58
C PRO A 156 10.16 -7.68 4.09
N TYR A 157 10.20 -6.48 4.60
CA TYR A 157 10.35 -6.17 6.02
C TYR A 157 9.30 -5.13 6.44
N PRO A 158 8.89 -5.10 7.73
CA PRO A 158 7.92 -4.13 8.21
C PRO A 158 8.39 -2.70 7.97
N GLN A 159 7.53 -1.89 7.40
CA GLN A 159 7.80 -0.49 7.10
C GLN A 159 6.94 0.40 7.99
N LYS A 160 7.46 1.59 8.31
CA LYS A 160 6.75 2.55 9.15
C LYS A 160 5.57 3.15 8.41
N ASP A 161 4.39 3.18 9.03
CA ASP A 161 3.24 3.91 8.54
C ASP A 161 3.33 5.40 8.86
N GLN A 162 4.09 5.76 9.91
CA GLN A 162 4.35 7.12 10.35
C GLN A 162 5.86 7.32 10.54
N ALA A 163 6.37 8.42 10.05
CA ALA A 163 7.75 8.85 10.24
C ALA A 163 7.81 10.38 10.38
N GLY A 164 8.99 10.93 10.59
CA GLY A 164 9.20 12.36 10.70
C GLY A 164 10.45 12.69 11.48
N LEU A 165 10.74 13.99 11.61
CA LEU A 165 11.90 14.50 12.31
C LEU A 165 11.67 14.50 13.83
N THR A 166 12.54 13.84 14.58
CA THR A 166 12.60 13.96 16.03
C THR A 166 14.00 14.46 16.44
N LEU A 167 14.05 15.56 17.18
CA LEU A 167 15.29 16.11 17.70
C LEU A 167 15.30 16.10 19.22
N TYR A 168 16.40 15.66 19.79
CA TYR A 168 16.62 15.57 21.21
C TYR A 168 17.70 16.56 21.66
N ASP A 169 17.58 17.02 22.89
CA ASP A 169 18.64 17.73 23.58
C ASP A 169 19.76 16.76 24.05
N ARG A 170 20.80 17.29 24.67
CA ARG A 170 21.93 16.49 25.20
C ARG A 170 21.54 15.50 26.29
N ALA A 171 20.41 15.70 26.95
CA ALA A 171 19.90 14.84 28.01
C ALA A 171 18.83 13.85 27.54
N GLY A 172 18.46 13.88 26.24
CA GLY A 172 17.42 13.03 25.65
C GLY A 172 16.01 13.62 25.78
N ALA A 173 15.84 14.89 26.17
CA ALA A 173 14.54 15.55 26.12
C ALA A 173 14.19 15.98 24.70
N VAL A 174 12.91 15.87 24.34
CA VAL A 174 12.43 16.22 23.00
C VAL A 174 12.45 17.73 22.78
N LEU A 175 13.24 18.20 21.82
CA LEU A 175 13.29 19.59 21.35
C LEU A 175 12.28 19.87 20.24
N HIS A 176 12.14 18.90 19.32
CA HIS A 176 11.24 18.98 18.18
C HIS A 176 10.77 17.57 17.80
N GLN A 177 9.50 17.49 17.44
CA GLN A 177 8.93 16.27 16.89
C GLN A 177 7.89 16.64 15.83
N ALA A 178 8.09 16.11 14.64
CA ALA A 178 7.13 16.14 13.55
C ALA A 178 6.76 14.70 13.18
N SER A 179 5.49 14.45 12.91
CA SER A 179 5.02 13.11 12.54
C SER A 179 4.15 13.21 11.28
N TYR A 180 4.45 12.36 10.30
CA TYR A 180 3.71 12.25 9.05
C TYR A 180 3.44 10.81 8.67
N PRO A 181 2.15 10.47 8.37
CA PRO A 181 0.94 11.27 8.65
C PRO A 181 0.84 11.64 10.13
N ALA A 182 0.13 12.73 10.46
CA ALA A 182 -0.01 13.15 11.86
C ALA A 182 -0.96 12.24 12.64
N ALA A 183 -2.05 11.80 12.00
CA ALA A 183 -3.07 10.94 12.58
C ALA A 183 -3.13 9.59 11.84
N ILE A 184 -2.82 8.51 12.55
CA ILE A 184 -2.80 7.13 12.02
C ILE A 184 -3.56 6.16 12.93
N TYR A 185 -3.89 5.00 12.39
CA TYR A 185 -4.24 3.81 13.18
C TYR A 185 -2.96 3.07 13.58
N HIS A 186 -2.76 2.82 14.87
CA HIS A 186 -1.60 2.06 15.38
C HIS A 186 -1.84 0.55 15.34
N GLY A 187 -3.09 0.13 15.26
CA GLY A 187 -3.46 -1.27 15.21
C GLY A 187 -4.85 -1.50 14.62
N PHE A 188 -5.11 -2.74 14.24
CA PHE A 188 -6.37 -3.13 13.62
C PHE A 188 -7.59 -2.86 14.52
N ASP A 189 -7.45 -3.09 15.82
CA ASP A 189 -8.52 -2.93 16.81
C ASP A 189 -8.92 -1.45 17.04
N GLU A 190 -8.08 -0.51 16.62
CA GLU A 190 -8.42 0.91 16.64
C GLU A 190 -9.42 1.30 15.55
N ILE A 191 -9.48 0.53 14.46
CA ILE A 191 -10.35 0.83 13.32
C ILE A 191 -11.78 0.43 13.66
N PRO A 192 -12.78 1.31 13.44
CA PRO A 192 -14.16 0.93 13.59
C PRO A 192 -14.54 -0.21 12.63
N PRO A 193 -15.25 -1.26 13.09
CA PRO A 193 -15.68 -2.38 12.23
C PRO A 193 -16.46 -1.91 10.99
N LEU A 194 -17.22 -0.83 11.12
CA LEU A 194 -17.93 -0.21 10.03
C LEU A 194 -17.00 0.28 8.91
N VAL A 195 -15.85 0.84 9.26
CA VAL A 195 -14.83 1.29 8.29
C VAL A 195 -14.16 0.10 7.62
N VAL A 196 -13.79 -0.93 8.41
CA VAL A 196 -13.21 -2.17 7.87
C VAL A 196 -14.15 -2.83 6.88
N ASN A 197 -15.39 -3.08 7.27
CA ASN A 197 -16.38 -3.74 6.41
C ASN A 197 -16.66 -2.95 5.13
N THR A 198 -16.68 -1.62 5.22
CA THR A 198 -16.85 -0.74 4.05
C THR A 198 -15.64 -0.84 3.11
N LEU A 199 -14.42 -0.77 3.63
CA LEU A 199 -13.21 -0.95 2.83
C LEU A 199 -13.19 -2.31 2.13
N LEU A 200 -13.46 -3.38 2.87
CA LEU A 200 -13.51 -4.73 2.33
C LEU A 200 -14.60 -4.88 1.25
N PHE A 201 -15.76 -4.27 1.45
CA PHE A 201 -16.82 -4.29 0.44
C PHE A 201 -16.38 -3.61 -0.88
N ILE A 202 -15.61 -2.51 -0.79
CA ILE A 202 -15.15 -1.74 -1.95
C ILE A 202 -14.01 -2.45 -2.68
N GLU A 203 -13.03 -3.00 -1.95
CA GLU A 203 -11.75 -3.43 -2.50
C GLU A 203 -11.58 -4.95 -2.54
N ASP A 204 -11.80 -5.66 -1.41
CA ASP A 204 -11.60 -7.11 -1.31
C ASP A 204 -12.44 -7.74 -0.19
N ARG A 205 -13.61 -8.26 -0.54
CA ARG A 205 -14.58 -8.82 0.41
C ARG A 205 -14.08 -10.04 1.19
N HIS A 206 -13.07 -10.70 0.68
CA HIS A 206 -12.56 -11.95 1.23
C HIS A 206 -11.20 -11.80 1.92
N LEU A 207 -10.66 -10.58 1.99
CA LEU A 207 -9.33 -10.37 2.56
C LEU A 207 -9.19 -10.92 3.99
N LEU A 208 -10.20 -10.71 4.84
CA LEU A 208 -10.20 -11.16 6.24
C LEU A 208 -11.00 -12.45 6.48
N ASP A 209 -11.20 -13.28 5.45
CA ASP A 209 -11.85 -14.59 5.61
C ASP A 209 -10.96 -15.49 6.48
N GLU A 210 -11.46 -15.80 7.69
CA GLU A 210 -10.77 -16.64 8.67
C GLU A 210 -10.74 -18.12 8.29
N SER A 211 -11.59 -18.56 7.37
CA SER A 211 -11.61 -19.93 6.90
C SER A 211 -10.42 -20.27 6.00
N ASP A 212 -9.76 -19.25 5.41
CA ASP A 212 -8.60 -19.39 4.54
C ASP A 212 -7.37 -18.71 5.18
N VAL A 213 -6.77 -19.39 6.15
CA VAL A 213 -5.64 -18.86 6.94
C VAL A 213 -4.37 -18.68 6.12
N HIS A 214 -4.21 -19.43 5.04
CA HIS A 214 -3.03 -19.41 4.18
C HIS A 214 -3.18 -18.50 2.94
N ARG A 215 -4.28 -17.76 2.85
CA ARG A 215 -4.60 -16.91 1.69
C ARG A 215 -3.47 -15.92 1.38
N ASP A 216 -3.08 -15.88 0.11
CA ASP A 216 -2.17 -14.85 -0.41
C ASP A 216 -2.93 -13.53 -0.62
N PRO A 217 -2.65 -12.47 0.16
CA PRO A 217 -3.32 -11.18 -0.02
C PRO A 217 -2.81 -10.38 -1.21
N ALA A 218 -1.68 -10.78 -1.81
CA ALA A 218 -1.11 -10.10 -2.97
C ALA A 218 -1.69 -10.60 -4.29
N VAL A 219 -2.16 -11.87 -4.34
CA VAL A 219 -2.64 -12.51 -5.57
C VAL A 219 -4.01 -13.13 -5.36
N GLU A 220 -5.03 -12.50 -5.91
CA GLU A 220 -6.34 -13.12 -6.07
C GLU A 220 -6.36 -13.97 -7.34
N TRP A 221 -6.03 -15.26 -7.24
CA TRP A 221 -5.83 -16.14 -8.39
C TRP A 221 -7.02 -16.17 -9.35
N GLN A 222 -8.25 -16.13 -8.85
CA GLN A 222 -9.44 -16.12 -9.69
C GLN A 222 -9.54 -14.85 -10.54
N ARG A 223 -9.33 -13.68 -9.94
CA ARG A 223 -9.30 -12.40 -10.65
C ARG A 223 -8.08 -12.28 -11.56
N PHE A 224 -6.94 -12.84 -11.14
CA PHE A 224 -5.72 -12.82 -11.94
C PHE A 224 -5.88 -13.60 -13.24
N VAL A 225 -6.41 -14.85 -13.18
CA VAL A 225 -6.67 -15.68 -14.35
C VAL A 225 -7.70 -15.02 -15.29
N LEU A 226 -8.77 -14.44 -14.73
CA LEU A 226 -9.75 -13.67 -15.50
C LEU A 226 -9.13 -12.45 -16.17
N ALA A 227 -8.31 -11.68 -15.46
CA ALA A 227 -7.64 -10.49 -16.00
C ALA A 227 -6.64 -10.85 -17.11
N VAL A 228 -5.89 -11.94 -16.95
CA VAL A 228 -4.99 -12.45 -18.00
C VAL A 228 -5.80 -12.91 -19.21
N GLY A 229 -6.88 -13.67 -19.00
CA GLY A 229 -7.79 -14.10 -20.06
C GLY A 229 -8.41 -12.91 -20.82
N GLN A 230 -8.90 -11.90 -20.12
CA GLN A 230 -9.44 -10.68 -20.68
C GLN A 230 -8.37 -9.86 -21.44
N ARG A 231 -7.14 -9.83 -20.93
CA ARG A 231 -6.03 -9.14 -21.60
C ARG A 231 -5.62 -9.84 -22.90
N LEU A 232 -5.62 -11.17 -22.90
CA LEU A 232 -5.43 -11.96 -24.11
C LEU A 232 -6.60 -11.76 -25.09
N ALA A 233 -7.83 -11.74 -24.61
CA ALA A 233 -9.00 -11.47 -25.43
C ALA A 233 -9.00 -10.01 -25.97
N ALA A 234 -8.53 -9.05 -25.19
CA ALA A 234 -8.40 -7.64 -25.60
C ALA A 234 -7.33 -7.40 -26.67
N THR A 235 -6.43 -8.35 -26.93
CA THR A 235 -5.56 -8.31 -28.12
C THR A 235 -6.34 -8.59 -29.39
N ILE A 236 -7.50 -9.26 -29.29
CA ILE A 236 -8.40 -9.59 -30.39
C ILE A 236 -9.51 -8.53 -30.48
N ASP A 237 -10.11 -8.14 -29.35
CA ASP A 237 -11.12 -7.08 -29.26
C ASP A 237 -10.81 -6.10 -28.11
N PRO A 238 -10.40 -4.85 -28.39
CA PRO A 238 -10.08 -3.84 -27.38
C PRO A 238 -11.24 -3.46 -26.44
N ARG A 239 -12.49 -3.83 -26.76
CA ARG A 239 -13.67 -3.57 -25.92
C ARG A 239 -13.75 -4.49 -24.71
N LEU A 240 -12.99 -5.59 -24.71
CA LEU A 240 -12.96 -6.60 -23.64
C LEU A 240 -11.96 -6.25 -22.51
N ARG A 241 -11.57 -4.98 -22.35
CA ARG A 241 -10.72 -4.54 -21.26
C ARG A 241 -11.49 -4.66 -19.93
N GLY A 242 -11.13 -5.67 -19.16
CA GLY A 242 -11.70 -5.92 -17.84
C GLY A 242 -11.04 -5.13 -16.71
N GLY A 243 -11.62 -5.22 -15.52
CA GLY A 243 -11.14 -4.58 -14.29
C GLY A 243 -9.75 -5.06 -13.84
N GLY A 244 -9.02 -4.23 -13.12
CA GLY A 244 -7.68 -4.55 -12.63
C GLY A 244 -7.69 -5.62 -11.53
N ALA A 245 -6.71 -6.52 -11.57
CA ALA A 245 -6.46 -7.55 -10.55
C ALA A 245 -5.52 -7.01 -9.43
N SER A 246 -5.69 -5.77 -8.99
CA SER A 246 -4.88 -5.19 -7.90
C SER A 246 -5.57 -5.43 -6.57
N THR A 247 -4.83 -5.96 -5.59
CA THR A 247 -5.24 -6.16 -4.21
C THR A 247 -4.78 -4.99 -3.34
N LEU A 248 -5.31 -4.85 -2.11
CA LEU A 248 -4.85 -3.85 -1.14
C LEU A 248 -3.33 -3.94 -0.91
N ALA A 249 -2.80 -5.15 -0.75
CA ALA A 249 -1.37 -5.38 -0.57
C ALA A 249 -0.54 -4.83 -1.73
N THR A 250 -0.93 -5.12 -2.98
CA THR A 250 -0.22 -4.60 -4.16
C THR A 250 -0.43 -3.11 -4.39
N GLN A 251 -1.51 -2.54 -3.89
CA GLN A 251 -1.73 -1.08 -3.93
C GLN A 251 -0.80 -0.36 -2.96
N ILE A 252 -0.55 -0.91 -1.76
CA ILE A 252 0.43 -0.37 -0.82
C ILE A 252 1.82 -0.32 -1.46
N GLU A 253 2.30 -1.43 -2.04
CA GLU A 253 3.60 -1.46 -2.72
C GLU A 253 3.67 -0.42 -3.85
N LYS A 254 2.59 -0.28 -4.61
CA LYS A 254 2.49 0.75 -5.65
C LYS A 254 2.63 2.17 -5.10
N PHE A 255 1.90 2.51 -4.01
CA PHE A 255 1.93 3.85 -3.42
C PHE A 255 3.29 4.18 -2.79
N ARG A 256 3.96 3.17 -2.24
CA ARG A 256 5.22 3.35 -1.54
C ARG A 256 6.41 3.38 -2.49
N HIS A 257 6.56 2.39 -3.33
CA HIS A 257 7.81 2.06 -4.00
C HIS A 257 7.80 2.22 -5.51
N SER A 258 6.63 2.19 -6.15
CA SER A 258 6.60 2.31 -7.61
C SER A 258 6.88 3.74 -8.07
N PRO A 259 7.58 3.93 -9.20
CA PRO A 259 7.86 5.24 -9.75
C PRO A 259 6.60 6.11 -9.84
N ARG A 260 6.60 7.27 -9.19
CA ARG A 260 5.45 8.19 -9.14
C ARG A 260 4.15 7.57 -8.60
N GLY A 261 4.24 6.46 -7.83
CA GLY A 261 3.07 5.75 -7.32
C GLY A 261 2.21 5.09 -8.41
N ARG A 262 2.78 4.74 -9.57
CA ARG A 262 2.06 4.19 -10.71
C ARG A 262 2.67 2.87 -11.18
N THR A 263 1.85 2.05 -11.82
CA THR A 263 2.26 0.81 -12.47
C THR A 263 2.28 1.01 -13.98
N ASP A 264 3.44 1.30 -14.53
CA ASP A 264 3.58 1.62 -15.95
C ASP A 264 3.98 0.39 -16.80
N ALA A 265 4.51 -0.68 -16.17
CA ALA A 265 4.98 -1.87 -16.85
C ALA A 265 4.54 -3.17 -16.16
N ILE A 266 4.55 -4.29 -16.94
CA ILE A 266 4.24 -5.64 -16.40
C ILE A 266 5.28 -6.06 -15.36
N GLY A 267 6.57 -5.74 -15.58
CA GLY A 267 7.64 -6.03 -14.62
C GLY A 267 7.42 -5.33 -13.30
N GLU A 268 6.91 -4.09 -13.31
CA GLU A 268 6.55 -3.35 -12.11
C GLU A 268 5.41 -4.03 -11.34
N LYS A 269 4.39 -4.50 -12.06
CA LYS A 269 3.30 -5.26 -11.43
C LYS A 269 3.78 -6.56 -10.79
N SER A 270 4.71 -7.27 -11.41
CA SER A 270 5.28 -8.49 -10.81
C SER A 270 6.11 -8.20 -9.58
N ARG A 271 6.88 -7.09 -9.55
CA ARG A 271 7.60 -6.64 -8.35
C ARG A 271 6.64 -6.37 -7.19
N GLN A 272 5.57 -5.59 -7.42
CA GLN A 272 4.53 -5.34 -6.43
C GLN A 272 3.93 -6.63 -5.87
N MET A 273 3.56 -7.58 -6.74
CA MET A 273 2.93 -8.84 -6.33
C MET A 273 3.87 -9.72 -5.50
N VAL A 274 5.10 -9.91 -5.97
CA VAL A 274 6.08 -10.79 -5.28
C VAL A 274 6.51 -10.17 -3.95
N SER A 275 6.77 -8.87 -3.91
CA SER A 275 7.17 -8.18 -2.67
C SER A 275 6.05 -8.19 -1.64
N ALA A 276 4.81 -7.88 -2.05
CA ALA A 276 3.64 -7.93 -1.18
C ALA A 276 3.35 -9.34 -0.65
N ALA A 277 3.50 -10.38 -1.49
CA ALA A 277 3.32 -11.76 -1.06
C ALA A 277 4.38 -12.16 -0.02
N LEU A 278 5.66 -11.89 -0.28
CA LEU A 278 6.72 -12.21 0.67
C LEU A 278 6.57 -11.47 2.00
N LEU A 279 6.15 -10.20 1.95
CA LEU A 279 5.86 -9.43 3.17
C LEU A 279 4.71 -10.04 3.98
N ALA A 280 3.67 -10.55 3.30
CA ALA A 280 2.55 -11.17 3.97
C ALA A 280 2.91 -12.52 4.65
N TYR A 281 3.85 -13.27 4.06
CA TYR A 281 4.33 -14.54 4.58
C TYR A 281 5.60 -14.44 5.45
N LEU A 282 6.01 -13.24 5.82
CA LEU A 282 7.22 -13.02 6.60
C LEU A 282 7.17 -13.72 7.98
N ASP A 283 6.01 -13.68 8.65
CA ASP A 283 5.80 -14.26 9.98
C ASP A 283 5.38 -15.74 9.94
N GLY A 284 5.30 -16.33 8.75
CA GLY A 284 4.92 -17.73 8.59
C GLY A 284 3.83 -17.96 7.53
N PRO A 285 3.33 -19.22 7.43
CA PRO A 285 2.34 -19.57 6.43
C PRO A 285 0.91 -19.07 6.72
N ASP A 286 0.61 -18.72 7.98
CA ASP A 286 -0.65 -18.08 8.37
C ASP A 286 -0.56 -16.57 8.13
N THR A 287 -1.46 -16.03 7.31
CA THR A 287 -1.43 -14.63 6.88
C THR A 287 -2.52 -13.78 7.53
N LEU A 288 -3.33 -14.29 8.46
CA LEU A 288 -4.46 -13.52 8.99
C LEU A 288 -4.01 -12.22 9.65
N GLU A 289 -2.97 -12.27 10.49
CA GLU A 289 -2.42 -11.06 11.12
C GLU A 289 -1.75 -10.13 10.10
N ALA A 290 -1.07 -10.66 9.09
CA ALA A 290 -0.54 -9.87 8.00
C ALA A 290 -1.66 -9.18 7.20
N ARG A 291 -2.80 -9.84 6.97
CA ARG A 291 -3.97 -9.27 6.31
C ARG A 291 -4.62 -8.14 7.12
N LYS A 292 -4.66 -8.27 8.45
CA LYS A 292 -5.09 -7.18 9.34
C LYS A 292 -4.13 -5.99 9.26
N ARG A 293 -2.80 -6.24 9.27
CA ARG A 293 -1.79 -5.18 9.07
C ARG A 293 -1.94 -4.49 7.71
N ILE A 294 -2.26 -5.22 6.65
CA ILE A 294 -2.53 -4.63 5.31
C ILE A 294 -3.69 -3.63 5.37
N VAL A 295 -4.77 -3.93 6.11
CA VAL A 295 -5.89 -2.98 6.29
C VAL A 295 -5.42 -1.71 7.00
N VAL A 296 -4.67 -1.84 8.10
CA VAL A 296 -4.10 -0.71 8.84
C VAL A 296 -3.21 0.15 7.95
N THR A 297 -2.22 -0.50 7.33
CA THR A 297 -1.26 0.19 6.46
C THR A 297 -1.94 0.85 5.27
N TYR A 298 -2.94 0.21 4.65
CA TYR A 298 -3.67 0.82 3.55
C TYR A 298 -4.38 2.11 3.97
N LEU A 299 -5.09 2.11 5.10
CA LEU A 299 -5.77 3.29 5.62
C LEU A 299 -4.79 4.41 6.02
N ASN A 300 -3.59 4.04 6.47
CA ASN A 300 -2.53 4.99 6.87
C ASN A 300 -1.72 5.52 5.67
N ALA A 301 -1.59 4.75 4.58
CA ALA A 301 -0.72 5.08 3.44
C ALA A 301 -1.47 5.62 2.22
N THR A 302 -2.79 5.56 2.19
CA THR A 302 -3.60 6.03 1.06
C THR A 302 -3.35 7.50 0.78
N THR A 303 -3.02 7.84 -0.49
CA THR A 303 -2.74 9.22 -0.91
C THR A 303 -4.01 9.94 -1.31
N LEU A 304 -4.33 11.07 -0.65
CA LEU A 304 -5.59 11.78 -0.80
C LEU A 304 -5.41 13.23 -1.23
N ALA A 305 -4.61 13.40 -2.31
CA ALA A 305 -4.25 14.67 -2.92
C ALA A 305 -3.37 15.56 -2.02
N SER A 306 -3.42 16.85 -2.25
CA SER A 306 -2.75 17.86 -1.43
C SER A 306 -3.64 19.10 -1.28
N ARG A 307 -3.43 19.85 -0.22
CA ARG A 307 -4.19 21.06 0.06
C ARG A 307 -3.25 22.20 0.48
N SER A 308 -3.51 23.41 -0.03
CA SER A 308 -2.78 24.60 0.39
C SER A 308 -2.86 24.80 1.90
N GLY A 309 -1.73 25.08 2.54
CA GLY A 309 -1.62 25.24 3.99
C GLY A 309 -1.48 23.93 4.79
N PHE A 310 -1.81 22.78 4.21
CA PHE A 310 -1.62 21.46 4.82
C PHE A 310 -0.47 20.68 4.17
N GLY A 311 -0.34 20.78 2.86
CA GLY A 311 0.60 20.00 2.07
C GLY A 311 -0.02 18.72 1.50
N GLU A 312 0.80 17.70 1.28
CA GLU A 312 0.40 16.37 0.84
C GLU A 312 -0.40 15.67 1.95
N ILE A 313 -1.52 15.06 1.59
CA ILE A 313 -2.44 14.40 2.52
C ILE A 313 -2.33 12.90 2.33
N ILE A 314 -1.93 12.20 3.40
CA ILE A 314 -1.71 10.76 3.43
C ILE A 314 -2.48 10.16 4.60
N GLY A 315 -3.12 9.03 4.33
CA GLY A 315 -3.96 8.34 5.30
C GLY A 315 -5.32 8.99 5.53
N ILE A 316 -6.24 8.17 6.01
CA ILE A 316 -7.61 8.58 6.29
C ILE A 316 -7.66 9.59 7.45
N GLY A 317 -6.76 9.46 8.44
CA GLY A 317 -6.71 10.36 9.59
C GLY A 317 -6.43 11.81 9.21
N ASP A 318 -5.32 12.05 8.50
CA ASP A 318 -4.98 13.39 8.00
C ASP A 318 -6.01 13.90 6.99
N ALA A 319 -6.59 13.00 6.18
CA ALA A 319 -7.61 13.39 5.22
C ALA A 319 -8.92 13.86 5.87
N LEU A 320 -9.38 13.20 6.94
CA LEU A 320 -10.54 13.65 7.70
C LEU A 320 -10.33 15.05 8.24
N ALA A 321 -9.18 15.31 8.84
CA ALA A 321 -8.82 16.61 9.36
C ALA A 321 -8.70 17.65 8.23
N ALA A 322 -7.93 17.35 7.19
CA ALA A 322 -7.62 18.29 6.13
C ALA A 322 -8.83 18.65 5.26
N TRP A 323 -9.69 17.69 4.94
CA TRP A 323 -10.81 17.88 4.01
C TRP A 323 -12.12 18.24 4.70
N PHE A 324 -12.35 17.76 5.92
CA PHE A 324 -13.61 17.89 6.61
C PHE A 324 -13.51 18.52 8.00
N GLY A 325 -12.31 18.68 8.56
CA GLY A 325 -12.11 19.22 9.91
C GLY A 325 -12.47 18.24 11.02
N THR A 326 -12.61 16.96 10.68
CA THR A 326 -12.97 15.90 11.62
C THR A 326 -11.71 15.25 12.17
N ASP A 327 -11.62 15.16 13.50
CA ASP A 327 -10.53 14.46 14.19
C ASP A 327 -10.71 12.95 14.11
N LEU A 328 -9.60 12.20 13.90
CA LEU A 328 -9.63 10.75 13.77
C LEU A 328 -10.12 10.04 15.02
N ALA A 329 -9.72 10.50 16.21
CA ALA A 329 -10.15 9.87 17.47
C ALA A 329 -11.65 10.13 17.73
N GLU A 330 -12.14 11.32 17.40
CA GLU A 330 -13.57 11.63 17.42
C GLU A 330 -14.35 10.74 16.45
N ALA A 331 -13.87 10.63 15.20
CA ALA A 331 -14.50 9.78 14.19
C ALA A 331 -14.60 8.33 14.65
N ASN A 332 -13.50 7.78 15.18
CA ASN A 332 -13.45 6.41 15.67
C ASN A 332 -14.40 6.18 16.85
N ARG A 333 -14.46 7.12 17.79
CA ARG A 333 -15.35 7.02 18.95
C ARG A 333 -16.82 6.98 18.51
N ILE A 334 -17.20 7.82 17.56
CA ILE A 334 -18.60 7.91 17.07
C ILE A 334 -18.96 6.69 16.22
N LEU A 335 -18.06 6.25 15.34
CA LEU A 335 -18.33 5.08 14.48
C LEU A 335 -18.30 3.75 15.24
N LYS A 336 -17.67 3.68 16.41
CA LYS A 336 -17.73 2.51 17.31
C LYS A 336 -18.93 2.50 18.24
N SER A 337 -19.57 3.66 18.49
CA SER A 337 -20.71 3.76 19.37
C SER A 337 -22.02 3.38 18.67
N LEU A 338 -22.94 2.79 19.42
CA LEU A 338 -24.33 2.64 18.96
C LEU A 338 -25.05 3.98 19.19
N PRO A 339 -25.71 4.54 18.16
CA PRO A 339 -26.44 5.79 18.31
C PRO A 339 -27.72 5.57 19.16
N ASP A 340 -27.86 6.37 20.19
CA ASP A 340 -28.96 6.30 21.15
C ASP A 340 -30.00 7.40 20.95
N THR A 341 -29.66 8.42 20.17
CA THR A 341 -30.55 9.56 19.86
C THR A 341 -30.51 9.89 18.36
N PRO A 342 -31.52 10.59 17.83
CA PRO A 342 -31.47 11.09 16.45
C PRO A 342 -30.27 11.99 16.17
N ALA A 343 -29.78 12.74 17.15
CA ALA A 343 -28.62 13.61 17.01
C ALA A 343 -27.30 12.82 16.89
N THR A 344 -27.12 11.78 17.69
CA THR A 344 -25.96 10.89 17.61
C THR A 344 -25.95 10.09 16.31
N LEU A 345 -27.14 9.64 15.83
CA LEU A 345 -27.27 8.99 14.55
C LEU A 345 -26.93 9.93 13.38
N ALA A 346 -27.42 11.19 13.43
CA ALA A 346 -27.07 12.18 12.40
C ALA A 346 -25.57 12.47 12.35
N ARG A 347 -24.91 12.60 13.51
CA ARG A 347 -23.44 12.77 13.58
C ARG A 347 -22.69 11.55 13.06
N GLN A 348 -23.15 10.34 13.40
CA GLN A 348 -22.58 9.09 12.88
C GLN A 348 -22.72 9.02 11.36
N GLY A 349 -23.90 9.34 10.82
CA GLY A 349 -24.15 9.40 9.38
C GLY A 349 -23.22 10.39 8.66
N GLN A 350 -23.03 11.58 9.26
CA GLN A 350 -22.11 12.58 8.72
C GLN A 350 -20.68 12.04 8.64
N ILE A 351 -20.12 11.55 9.75
CA ILE A 351 -18.75 11.05 9.80
C ILE A 351 -18.59 9.83 8.88
N TYR A 352 -19.58 8.93 8.86
CA TYR A 352 -19.56 7.80 7.96
C TYR A 352 -19.51 8.23 6.49
N ARG A 353 -20.30 9.24 6.10
CA ARG A 353 -20.27 9.82 4.76
C ARG A 353 -18.88 10.40 4.42
N GLU A 354 -18.24 11.09 5.37
CA GLU A 354 -16.90 11.63 5.21
C GLU A 354 -15.87 10.51 4.96
N VAL A 355 -15.86 9.47 5.79
CA VAL A 355 -14.96 8.32 5.63
C VAL A 355 -15.19 7.59 4.31
N LEU A 356 -16.47 7.26 3.99
CA LEU A 356 -16.82 6.59 2.74
C LEU A 356 -16.35 7.41 1.52
N SER A 357 -16.56 8.72 1.55
CA SER A 357 -16.15 9.59 0.45
C SER A 357 -14.63 9.59 0.24
N LEU A 358 -13.82 9.53 1.31
CA LEU A 358 -12.37 9.42 1.22
C LEU A 358 -11.92 8.08 0.63
N LEU A 359 -12.52 6.97 1.08
CA LEU A 359 -12.26 5.65 0.52
C LEU A 359 -12.56 5.58 -0.99
N LEU A 360 -13.62 6.25 -1.43
CA LEU A 360 -13.99 6.32 -2.84
C LEU A 360 -13.12 7.29 -3.65
N ALA A 361 -12.64 8.36 -3.01
CA ALA A 361 -11.80 9.37 -3.65
C ALA A 361 -10.39 8.86 -3.99
N GLU A 362 -9.90 7.82 -3.29
CA GLU A 362 -8.57 7.22 -3.53
C GLU A 362 -8.32 6.93 -5.02
N ARG A 363 -9.30 6.48 -5.75
CA ARG A 363 -9.15 6.13 -7.17
C ARG A 363 -8.75 7.31 -8.05
N ARG A 364 -9.15 8.53 -7.72
CA ARG A 364 -8.87 9.78 -8.44
C ARG A 364 -8.89 10.98 -7.48
N PRO A 365 -7.95 11.07 -6.52
CA PRO A 365 -8.04 12.04 -5.43
C PRO A 365 -8.11 13.48 -5.93
N ALA A 366 -7.25 13.85 -6.88
CA ALA A 366 -7.22 15.18 -7.47
C ALA A 366 -8.49 15.54 -8.27
N TYR A 367 -9.30 14.57 -8.66
CA TYR A 367 -10.58 14.79 -9.32
C TYR A 367 -11.73 14.94 -8.33
N TYR A 368 -11.80 14.07 -7.31
CA TYR A 368 -12.91 14.02 -6.39
C TYR A 368 -12.81 15.03 -5.24
N LEU A 369 -11.60 15.32 -4.78
CA LEU A 369 -11.34 16.21 -3.63
C LEU A 369 -11.16 17.68 -4.03
N ARG A 370 -11.80 18.11 -5.12
CA ARG A 370 -11.88 19.50 -5.54
C ARG A 370 -12.99 20.27 -4.79
N PRO A 371 -13.04 21.62 -4.89
CA PRO A 371 -14.13 22.39 -4.32
C PRO A 371 -15.53 21.96 -4.80
N ASP A 372 -15.65 21.58 -6.09
CA ASP A 372 -16.87 20.95 -6.61
C ASP A 372 -16.95 19.49 -6.14
N ARG A 373 -17.77 19.25 -5.13
CA ARG A 373 -18.00 17.92 -4.54
C ARG A 373 -19.06 17.11 -5.24
N GLY A 374 -19.80 17.66 -6.20
CA GLY A 374 -20.93 17.01 -6.86
C GLY A 374 -20.63 15.59 -7.35
N PRO A 375 -19.54 15.35 -8.12
CA PRO A 375 -19.20 14.01 -8.58
C PRO A 375 -18.88 13.03 -7.44
N LEU A 376 -18.24 13.49 -6.36
CA LEU A 376 -17.92 12.67 -5.19
C LEU A 376 -19.19 12.35 -4.40
N GLU A 377 -20.06 13.33 -4.16
CA GLU A 377 -21.32 13.12 -3.48
C GLU A 377 -22.22 12.12 -4.21
N ALA A 378 -22.37 12.28 -5.53
CA ALA A 378 -23.16 11.34 -6.34
C ALA A 378 -22.58 9.91 -6.34
N LEU A 379 -21.26 9.77 -6.24
CA LEU A 379 -20.60 8.48 -6.10
C LEU A 379 -20.86 7.90 -4.70
N THR A 380 -20.72 8.72 -3.66
CA THR A 380 -20.93 8.33 -2.26
C THR A 380 -22.37 7.88 -2.05
N ASP A 381 -23.36 8.62 -2.58
CA ASP A 381 -24.78 8.26 -2.49
C ASP A 381 -25.06 6.87 -3.06
N ARG A 382 -24.53 6.56 -4.24
CA ARG A 382 -24.68 5.22 -4.84
C ARG A 382 -24.07 4.11 -3.98
N TYR A 383 -22.91 4.37 -3.39
CA TYR A 383 -22.27 3.37 -2.54
C TYR A 383 -23.00 3.21 -1.20
N LEU A 384 -23.61 4.27 -0.64
CA LEU A 384 -24.46 4.16 0.53
C LEU A 384 -25.64 3.19 0.28
N ASP A 385 -26.28 3.30 -0.88
CA ASP A 385 -27.36 2.39 -1.25
C ASP A 385 -26.87 0.94 -1.41
N TRP A 386 -25.77 0.72 -2.11
CA TRP A 386 -25.20 -0.62 -2.30
C TRP A 386 -24.72 -1.26 -0.99
N LEU A 387 -24.15 -0.48 -0.08
CA LEU A 387 -23.70 -0.95 1.22
C LEU A 387 -24.89 -1.34 2.11
N ALA A 388 -25.99 -0.58 2.07
CA ALA A 388 -27.22 -0.89 2.78
C ALA A 388 -27.93 -2.12 2.18
N GLU A 389 -28.00 -2.24 0.85
CA GLU A 389 -28.55 -3.41 0.16
C GLU A 389 -27.76 -4.68 0.51
N ALA A 390 -26.41 -4.57 0.55
CA ALA A 390 -25.53 -5.65 0.95
C ALA A 390 -25.50 -5.91 2.47
N ARG A 391 -26.24 -5.13 3.28
CA ARG A 391 -26.27 -5.21 4.75
C ARG A 391 -24.91 -4.99 5.42
N VAL A 392 -24.05 -4.23 4.79
CA VAL A 392 -22.77 -3.78 5.39
C VAL A 392 -23.03 -2.65 6.38
N ILE A 393 -24.04 -1.83 6.09
CA ILE A 393 -24.54 -0.76 6.99
C ILE A 393 -26.03 -0.90 7.21
N ASP A 394 -26.51 -0.37 8.32
CA ASP A 394 -27.93 -0.29 8.60
C ASP A 394 -28.61 0.80 7.76
N ALA A 395 -29.90 0.60 7.45
CA ALA A 395 -30.70 1.58 6.71
C ALA A 395 -30.75 2.95 7.42
N SER A 396 -30.75 2.95 8.75
CA SER A 396 -30.72 4.18 9.54
C SER A 396 -29.47 5.00 9.35
N VAL A 397 -28.31 4.34 9.27
CA VAL A 397 -27.00 4.99 9.00
C VAL A 397 -26.97 5.51 7.56
N ARG A 398 -27.45 4.72 6.58
CA ARG A 398 -27.60 5.16 5.19
C ARG A 398 -28.43 6.44 5.11
N ASP A 399 -29.63 6.44 5.71
CA ASP A 399 -30.57 7.56 5.63
C ASP A 399 -30.01 8.81 6.32
N ALA A 400 -29.33 8.64 7.47
CA ALA A 400 -28.64 9.71 8.16
C ALA A 400 -27.48 10.28 7.33
N ALA A 401 -26.73 9.41 6.63
CA ALA A 401 -25.65 9.83 5.75
C ALA A 401 -26.16 10.55 4.49
N HIS A 402 -27.27 10.12 3.91
CA HIS A 402 -27.91 10.81 2.78
C HIS A 402 -28.45 12.19 3.15
N ALA A 403 -28.90 12.39 4.40
CA ALA A 403 -29.46 13.65 4.87
C ALA A 403 -28.45 14.79 4.98
N VAL A 404 -27.14 14.50 4.93
CA VAL A 404 -26.07 15.48 5.09
C VAL A 404 -25.27 15.67 3.80
N ARG A 405 -24.58 16.82 3.67
CA ARG A 405 -23.64 17.10 2.60
C ARG A 405 -22.22 17.05 3.12
N LEU A 406 -21.28 16.77 2.22
CA LEU A 406 -19.85 16.82 2.57
C LEU A 406 -19.44 18.27 2.88
N PRO A 407 -18.82 18.54 4.04
CA PRO A 407 -18.39 19.87 4.38
C PRO A 407 -17.30 20.35 3.42
N VAL A 408 -17.31 21.64 3.12
CA VAL A 408 -16.28 22.32 2.33
C VAL A 408 -15.61 23.35 3.23
N LEU A 409 -14.43 23.03 3.73
CA LEU A 409 -13.64 23.96 4.52
C LEU A 409 -12.98 24.99 3.60
N GLN A 410 -13.10 26.27 3.91
CA GLN A 410 -12.45 27.33 3.14
C GLN A 410 -10.93 27.32 3.34
N GLU A 411 -10.47 27.10 4.58
CA GLU A 411 -9.06 26.98 4.93
C GLU A 411 -8.80 25.56 5.48
N ALA A 412 -7.62 25.03 5.17
CA ALA A 412 -7.18 23.80 5.80
C ALA A 412 -6.87 24.07 7.27
N PRO A 413 -7.21 23.17 8.20
CA PRO A 413 -6.67 23.22 9.55
C PRO A 413 -5.14 23.26 9.44
N LYS A 414 -4.50 24.07 10.25
CA LYS A 414 -3.04 24.07 10.32
C LYS A 414 -2.59 22.70 10.81
N ALA A 415 -1.56 22.14 10.17
CA ALA A 415 -0.94 20.93 10.67
C ALA A 415 -0.57 21.12 12.16
N PRO A 416 -0.69 20.08 12.99
CA PRO A 416 -0.39 20.19 14.41
C PRO A 416 0.98 20.80 14.62
N ASN A 417 1.03 21.96 15.26
CA ASN A 417 2.31 22.60 15.60
C ASN A 417 2.90 21.86 16.79
N VAL A 418 4.12 21.41 16.65
CA VAL A 418 4.91 20.89 17.75
C VAL A 418 5.24 22.01 18.73
N CYS A 419 5.03 21.70 20.00
CA CYS A 419 5.31 22.62 21.11
C CYS A 419 6.80 22.91 21.18
N CYS A 420 7.18 24.19 21.19
CA CYS A 420 8.58 24.60 21.22
C CYS A 420 8.87 25.53 22.38
N ALA A 421 9.28 24.98 23.52
CA ALA A 421 9.82 25.78 24.62
C ALA A 421 11.13 26.53 24.22
N ALA A 422 11.89 25.95 23.31
CA ALA A 422 13.15 26.47 22.77
C ALA A 422 13.09 26.74 21.27
N LYS A 423 12.04 27.40 20.80
CA LYS A 423 11.77 27.57 19.36
C LYS A 423 12.95 28.10 18.55
N LYS A 424 13.67 29.10 19.06
CA LYS A 424 14.80 29.72 18.32
C LYS A 424 15.96 28.73 18.16
N ALA A 425 16.35 28.05 19.24
CA ALA A 425 17.42 27.06 19.20
C ALA A 425 17.03 25.86 18.32
N THR A 426 15.79 25.42 18.40
CA THR A 426 15.25 24.35 17.55
C THR A 426 15.23 24.73 16.07
N ASP A 427 14.78 25.95 15.74
CA ASP A 427 14.77 26.45 14.36
C ASP A 427 16.20 26.66 13.81
N ALA A 428 17.16 27.07 14.64
CA ALA A 428 18.57 27.14 14.27
C ALA A 428 19.14 25.75 13.97
N LEU A 429 18.87 24.77 14.83
CA LEU A 429 19.29 23.38 14.62
C LEU A 429 18.67 22.78 13.34
N ARG A 430 17.38 23.03 13.10
CA ARG A 430 16.71 22.60 11.86
C ARG A 430 17.31 23.26 10.62
N THR A 431 17.69 24.54 10.72
CA THR A 431 18.38 25.24 9.62
C THR A 431 19.75 24.62 9.34
N GLU A 432 20.50 24.27 10.37
CA GLU A 432 21.78 23.58 10.23
C GLU A 432 21.61 22.20 9.60
N LEU A 433 20.54 21.46 9.95
CA LEU A 433 20.21 20.18 9.32
C LEU A 433 19.80 20.32 7.85
N LEU A 434 19.05 21.37 7.48
CA LEU A 434 18.76 21.66 6.07
C LEU A 434 20.04 21.81 5.25
N ASP A 435 20.99 22.60 5.78
CA ASP A 435 22.28 22.82 5.13
C ASP A 435 23.15 21.55 5.12
N ALA A 436 23.15 20.81 6.23
CA ALA A 436 23.95 19.58 6.37
C ALA A 436 23.50 18.46 5.43
N LEU A 437 22.21 18.36 5.16
CA LEU A 437 21.59 17.31 4.33
C LEU A 437 21.24 17.78 2.92
N ASP A 438 21.49 19.06 2.59
CA ASP A 438 21.07 19.68 1.33
C ASP A 438 19.55 19.53 1.05
N VAL A 439 18.73 19.77 2.08
CA VAL A 439 17.27 19.67 2.00
C VAL A 439 16.65 21.04 1.80
N ALA A 440 15.76 21.16 0.81
CA ALA A 440 15.27 22.45 0.32
C ALA A 440 14.37 23.25 1.30
N SER A 441 13.72 22.61 2.28
CA SER A 441 12.76 23.27 3.16
C SER A 441 12.49 22.51 4.46
N PHE A 442 12.00 23.21 5.48
CA PHE A 442 11.50 22.55 6.71
C PHE A 442 10.37 21.57 6.45
N TYR A 443 9.52 21.83 5.46
CA TYR A 443 8.48 20.90 5.04
C TYR A 443 9.03 19.53 4.61
N ASN A 444 10.12 19.51 3.87
CA ASN A 444 10.78 18.29 3.46
C ASN A 444 11.56 17.66 4.62
N LEU A 445 12.29 18.46 5.40
CA LEU A 445 13.07 18.01 6.55
C LEU A 445 12.18 17.32 7.61
N ASP A 446 11.04 17.93 7.95
CA ASP A 446 10.14 17.42 8.98
C ASP A 446 9.48 16.08 8.60
N ARG A 447 9.55 15.67 7.34
CA ARG A 447 8.99 14.43 6.82
C ARG A 447 10.00 13.30 6.69
N LEU A 448 11.29 13.61 6.80
CA LEU A 448 12.32 12.57 6.78
C LEU A 448 12.16 11.64 7.98
N ASP A 449 12.41 10.36 7.79
CA ASP A 449 12.56 9.42 8.91
C ASP A 449 13.91 9.66 9.59
N LEU A 450 13.99 10.73 10.38
CA LEU A 450 15.23 11.22 10.96
C LEU A 450 15.11 11.45 12.46
N THR A 451 16.07 10.92 13.21
CA THR A 451 16.25 11.19 14.62
C THR A 451 17.62 11.84 14.83
N GLY A 452 17.66 13.01 15.46
CA GLY A 452 18.89 13.73 15.75
C GLY A 452 19.06 14.01 17.23
N PHE A 453 20.32 13.95 17.70
CA PHE A 453 20.72 14.33 19.05
C PHE A 453 21.61 15.58 18.97
N SER A 454 21.28 16.60 19.74
CA SER A 454 22.02 17.87 19.76
C SER A 454 22.80 18.06 21.04
N THR A 455 23.66 19.06 21.05
CA THR A 455 24.37 19.52 22.24
C THR A 455 23.60 20.57 23.03
N ILE A 456 22.40 20.94 22.60
CA ILE A 456 21.52 21.90 23.27
C ILE A 456 21.13 21.39 24.65
N ASP A 457 21.14 22.28 25.63
CA ASP A 457 20.67 22.03 27.00
C ASP A 457 19.31 22.72 27.17
N LEU A 458 18.23 21.99 27.07
CA LEU A 458 16.86 22.53 27.12
C LEU A 458 16.55 23.35 28.39
N PRO A 459 16.96 22.92 29.60
CA PRO A 459 16.77 23.74 30.80
C PRO A 459 17.46 25.10 30.73
N THR A 460 18.70 25.12 30.28
CA THR A 460 19.46 26.37 30.09
C THR A 460 18.83 27.28 29.04
N GLU A 461 18.45 26.72 27.89
CA GLU A 461 17.80 27.43 26.78
C GLU A 461 16.45 28.03 27.21
N THR A 462 15.64 27.25 27.96
CA THR A 462 14.38 27.74 28.53
C THR A 462 14.61 28.96 29.45
N ARG A 463 15.58 28.82 30.36
CA ARG A 463 15.91 29.92 31.30
C ARG A 463 16.43 31.17 30.59
N VAL A 464 17.29 30.99 29.59
CA VAL A 464 17.78 32.10 28.76
C VAL A 464 16.63 32.76 28.00
N SER A 465 15.75 31.98 27.41
CA SER A 465 14.57 32.48 26.68
C SER A 465 13.59 33.23 27.60
N GLU A 466 13.39 32.77 28.83
CA GLU A 466 12.59 33.45 29.86
C GLU A 466 13.22 34.80 30.22
N ILE A 467 14.53 34.85 30.49
CA ILE A 467 15.23 36.12 30.79
C ILE A 467 15.14 37.07 29.62
N LEU A 468 15.37 36.58 28.38
CA LEU A 468 15.30 37.42 27.18
C LEU A 468 13.88 37.95 26.93
N SER A 469 12.84 37.19 27.24
CA SER A 469 11.44 37.64 27.10
C SER A 469 11.15 38.82 28.07
N ARG A 470 11.71 38.76 29.28
CA ARG A 470 11.55 39.78 30.32
C ARG A 470 12.30 41.09 30.01
N LEU A 471 13.23 41.07 29.06
CA LEU A 471 13.88 42.33 28.60
C LEU A 471 12.89 43.29 27.90
N ASN A 472 11.66 42.86 27.59
CA ASN A 472 10.59 43.76 27.15
C ASN A 472 9.81 44.38 28.32
N GLU A 473 10.05 43.99 29.55
CA GLU A 473 9.42 44.54 30.76
C GLU A 473 10.25 45.67 31.30
N PRO A 474 9.76 46.95 31.34
CA PRO A 474 10.53 48.12 31.79
C PRO A 474 11.06 47.94 33.22
N ASP A 475 10.22 47.41 34.12
CA ASP A 475 10.56 47.23 35.53
C ASP A 475 11.73 46.21 35.72
N PHE A 476 11.74 45.14 34.86
CA PHE A 476 12.84 44.20 34.88
C PHE A 476 14.16 44.80 34.39
N VAL A 477 14.09 45.58 33.33
CA VAL A 477 15.24 46.25 32.71
C VAL A 477 15.84 47.25 33.69
N GLU A 478 15.02 48.02 34.41
CA GLU A 478 15.45 49.01 35.41
C GLU A 478 16.03 48.33 36.65
N ALA A 479 15.35 47.31 37.18
CA ALA A 479 15.81 46.56 38.38
C ALA A 479 17.17 45.86 38.17
N HIS A 480 17.51 45.51 36.93
CA HIS A 480 18.77 44.86 36.61
C HIS A 480 19.80 45.79 35.98
N HIS A 481 19.56 47.10 36.03
CA HIS A 481 20.47 48.16 35.47
C HIS A 481 20.80 47.92 33.98
N LEU A 482 19.87 47.37 33.22
CA LEU A 482 20.05 47.08 31.80
C LEU A 482 19.57 48.25 30.92
N VAL A 483 19.58 49.46 31.44
CA VAL A 483 19.12 50.66 30.75
C VAL A 483 20.26 51.20 29.89
N GLY A 484 20.05 51.27 28.57
CA GLY A 484 21.00 51.83 27.63
C GLY A 484 20.51 51.80 26.20
N TYR A 485 20.83 52.86 25.45
CA TYR A 485 20.41 53.05 24.06
C TYR A 485 20.80 51.85 23.16
N HIS A 486 21.97 51.33 23.33
CA HIS A 486 22.48 50.21 22.52
C HIS A 486 21.74 48.87 22.80
N LEU A 487 21.37 48.63 24.04
CA LEU A 487 20.63 47.41 24.41
C LEU A 487 19.22 47.41 23.81
N LEU A 488 18.50 48.55 23.92
CA LEU A 488 17.16 48.71 23.36
C LEU A 488 17.13 48.62 21.83
N HIS A 489 18.16 49.11 21.16
CA HIS A 489 18.27 49.04 19.69
C HIS A 489 18.51 47.61 19.21
N THR A 490 19.34 46.86 19.93
CA THR A 490 19.64 45.46 19.62
C THR A 490 18.41 44.55 19.84
N ILE A 491 17.66 44.78 20.93
CA ILE A 491 16.44 44.01 21.25
C ILE A 491 15.32 44.28 20.22
N ARG A 492 15.17 45.50 19.69
CA ARG A 492 14.19 45.82 18.64
C ARG A 492 14.47 45.12 17.31
N ASN A 493 15.73 44.80 17.02
CA ASN A 493 16.14 44.09 15.79
C ASN A 493 16.12 42.57 15.92
N LEU A 494 15.84 42.04 17.12
CA LEU A 494 15.69 40.60 17.39
C LEU A 494 14.22 40.12 17.31
N LYS A 495 13.31 40.97 16.80
CA LYS A 495 11.91 40.59 16.57
C LYS A 495 11.73 39.79 15.29
#